data_5a11b951cd3e0e907c50894b94522646
#
_entry.id   5a11b951cd3e0e907c50894b94522646
#
_cell.length_a   1.000
_cell.length_b   1.000
_cell.length_c   1.000
_cell.angle_alpha   90.00
_cell.angle_beta   90.00
_cell.angle_gamma   90.00
#
_symmetry.space_group_name_H-M   'P 1'
#
loop_
_entity.id
_entity.type
_entity.pdbx_description
1 polymer ?
#
loop_
_entity_poly.entity_id
_entity_poly.type
_entity_poly.pdbx_seq_one_letter_code
_entity_poly.pdbx_strand_id
1 'polypeptide(L)' 'MAEQRTYESAIERLEAIIRRLDSNEAGLRETLELVTEGRELIEYAAGELDAVGKGLEELKLDDLIARLEAAEPARN' A
#
# COMPACT_ATOMS: atom_id res chain seq x y z
N MET A 1 8.66 6.43 -23.54
CA MET A 1 7.65 5.47 -23.18
C MET A 1 7.11 5.74 -21.78
N ALA A 2 5.84 5.92 -21.69
CA ALA A 2 5.26 6.22 -20.40
C ALA A 2 5.15 4.95 -19.58
N GLU A 3 5.70 5.01 -18.41
CA GLU A 3 5.53 3.93 -17.47
C GLU A 3 4.34 4.21 -16.61
N GLN A 4 3.50 3.23 -16.49
CA GLN A 4 2.39 3.36 -15.59
C GLN A 4 2.83 2.92 -14.22
N ARG A 5 2.70 3.83 -13.28
CA ARG A 5 3.01 3.50 -11.92
C ARG A 5 1.88 2.65 -11.36
N THR A 6 2.23 1.50 -10.83
CA THR A 6 1.27 0.63 -10.17
C THR A 6 1.76 0.41 -8.75
N TYR A 7 0.86 -0.12 -7.93
CA TYR A 7 1.25 -0.45 -6.56
C TYR A 7 2.45 -1.41 -6.58
N GLU A 8 2.38 -2.41 -7.42
CA GLU A 8 3.43 -3.42 -7.48
C GLU A 8 4.75 -2.82 -7.93
N SER A 9 4.72 -1.95 -8.94
CA SER A 9 5.96 -1.36 -9.42
C SER A 9 6.53 -0.41 -8.37
N ALA A 10 5.67 0.28 -7.63
CA ALA A 10 6.13 1.16 -6.57
C ALA A 10 6.80 0.36 -5.46
N ILE A 11 6.22 -0.78 -5.09
CA ILE A 11 6.81 -1.61 -4.05
C ILE A 11 8.15 -2.17 -4.51
N GLU A 12 8.24 -2.61 -5.78
CA GLU A 12 9.50 -3.11 -6.29
C GLU A 12 10.58 -2.05 -6.24
N ARG A 13 10.21 -0.82 -6.63
CA ARG A 13 11.18 0.27 -6.59
C ARG A 13 11.59 0.59 -5.16
N LEU A 14 10.63 0.60 -4.24
CA LEU A 14 10.93 0.83 -2.84
C LEU A 14 11.88 -0.20 -2.29
N GLU A 15 11.68 -1.46 -2.65
CA GLU A 15 12.59 -2.52 -2.20
C GLU A 15 13.99 -2.29 -2.73
N ALA A 16 14.10 -1.86 -3.98
CA ALA A 16 15.41 -1.57 -4.55
C ALA A 16 16.07 -0.41 -3.82
N ILE A 17 15.29 0.62 -3.49
CA ILE A 17 15.83 1.77 -2.76
C ILE A 17 16.33 1.33 -1.39
N ILE A 18 15.54 0.52 -0.70
CA ILE A 18 15.92 0.05 0.62
C ILE A 18 17.22 -0.75 0.55
N ARG A 19 17.32 -1.63 -0.43
CA ARG A 19 18.54 -2.41 -0.59
C ARG A 19 19.75 -1.51 -0.84
N ARG A 20 19.56 -0.49 -1.66
CA ARG A 20 20.65 0.42 -1.94
C ARG A 20 21.07 1.19 -0.70
N LEU A 21 20.10 1.68 0.07
CA LEU A 21 20.42 2.39 1.30
C LEU A 21 21.08 1.47 2.32
N ASP A 22 20.62 0.22 2.36
CA ASP A 22 21.17 -0.76 3.31
C ASP A 22 22.59 -1.13 2.99
N SER A 23 23.00 -0.96 1.75
CA SER A 23 24.36 -1.33 1.34
C SER A 23 25.40 -0.40 1.92
N ASN A 24 25.00 0.78 2.39
CA ASN A 24 25.91 1.80 2.91
C ASN A 24 26.88 2.32 1.87
N GLU A 25 26.59 2.10 0.59
CA GLU A 25 27.46 2.57 -0.47
C GLU A 25 26.97 3.86 -1.11
N ALA A 26 25.75 4.26 -0.80
CA ALA A 26 25.20 5.48 -1.36
C ALA A 26 25.82 6.69 -0.67
N GLY A 27 26.25 7.66 -1.47
CA GLY A 27 26.74 8.91 -0.92
C GLY A 27 25.60 9.75 -0.42
N LEU A 28 25.94 10.89 0.16
CA LEU A 28 24.93 11.76 0.76
C LEU A 28 23.89 12.21 -0.27
N ARG A 29 24.37 12.65 -1.43
CA ARG A 29 23.45 13.14 -2.46
C ARG A 29 22.52 12.04 -2.93
N GLU A 30 23.09 10.86 -3.20
CA GLU A 30 22.27 9.73 -3.65
C GLU A 30 21.28 9.35 -2.57
N THR A 31 21.71 9.35 -1.31
CA THR A 31 20.83 9.01 -0.21
C THR A 31 19.63 9.95 -0.16
N LEU A 32 19.90 11.25 -0.31
CA LEU A 32 18.80 12.22 -0.30
C LEU A 32 17.84 12.01 -1.46
N GLU A 33 18.39 11.72 -2.65
CA GLU A 33 17.55 11.47 -3.80
C GLU A 33 16.69 10.23 -3.61
N LEU A 34 17.28 9.17 -3.06
CA LEU A 34 16.56 7.94 -2.84
C LEU A 34 15.49 8.10 -1.78
N VAL A 35 15.77 8.85 -0.72
CA VAL A 35 14.79 9.09 0.33
C VAL A 35 13.63 9.90 -0.24
N THR A 36 13.92 10.89 -1.06
CA THR A 36 12.86 11.69 -1.66
C THR A 36 11.98 10.82 -2.58
N GLU A 37 12.62 10.02 -3.41
CA GLU A 37 11.86 9.13 -4.29
C GLU A 37 11.04 8.13 -3.47
N GLY A 38 11.66 7.57 -2.42
CA GLY A 38 10.98 6.62 -1.58
C GLY A 38 9.76 7.21 -0.93
N ARG A 39 9.86 8.46 -0.49
CA ARG A 39 8.71 9.12 0.11
C ARG A 39 7.57 9.26 -0.88
N GLU A 40 7.88 9.64 -2.11
CA GLU A 40 6.85 9.78 -3.12
C GLU A 40 6.19 8.44 -3.42
N LEU A 41 7.00 7.38 -3.47
CA LEU A 41 6.46 6.06 -3.71
C LEU A 41 5.59 5.59 -2.57
N ILE A 42 5.99 5.89 -1.34
CA ILE A 42 5.20 5.52 -0.18
C ILE A 42 3.87 6.25 -0.19
N GLU A 43 3.88 7.53 -0.53
CA GLU A 43 2.63 8.29 -0.61
C GLU A 43 1.71 7.70 -1.67
N TYR A 44 2.27 7.35 -2.82
CA TYR A 44 1.48 6.73 -3.87
C TYR A 44 0.91 5.40 -3.41
N ALA A 45 1.75 4.55 -2.82
CA ALA A 45 1.32 3.23 -2.39
C ALA A 45 0.28 3.32 -1.27
N ALA A 46 0.47 4.27 -0.37
CA ALA A 46 -0.49 4.45 0.71
C ALA A 46 -1.85 4.86 0.17
N GLY A 47 -1.86 5.70 -0.85
CA GLY A 47 -3.11 6.07 -1.48
C GLY A 47 -3.81 4.89 -2.11
N GLU A 48 -3.04 4.02 -2.78
CA GLU A 48 -3.62 2.83 -3.38
C GLU A 48 -4.16 1.88 -2.31
N LEU A 49 -3.40 1.69 -1.24
CA LEU A 49 -3.84 0.82 -0.17
C LEU A 49 -5.07 1.38 0.53
N ASP A 50 -5.12 2.69 0.69
CA ASP A 50 -6.27 3.31 1.32
C ASP A 50 -7.54 3.06 0.51
N ALA A 51 -7.43 3.19 -0.82
CA ALA A 51 -8.57 2.95 -1.67
C ALA A 51 -9.03 1.50 -1.59
N VAL A 52 -8.07 0.57 -1.62
CA VAL A 52 -8.39 -0.84 -1.51
C VAL A 52 -8.97 -1.15 -0.13
N GLY A 53 -8.38 -0.56 0.91
CA GLY A 53 -8.85 -0.78 2.26
C GLY A 53 -10.27 -0.33 2.46
N LYS A 54 -10.62 0.82 1.89
CA LYS A 54 -11.99 1.30 1.99
C LYS A 54 -12.96 0.36 1.30
N GLY A 55 -12.58 -0.14 0.13
CA GLY A 55 -13.43 -1.09 -0.57
C GLY A 55 -13.60 -2.36 0.22
N LEU A 56 -12.52 -2.84 0.83
CA LEU A 56 -12.58 -4.05 1.64
C LEU A 56 -13.43 -3.84 2.88
N GLU A 57 -13.31 -2.67 3.50
CA GLU A 57 -14.12 -2.39 4.67
C GLU A 57 -15.61 -2.40 4.34
N GLU A 58 -15.95 -1.81 3.20
CA GLU A 58 -17.36 -1.83 2.80
C GLU A 58 -17.85 -3.23 2.55
N LEU A 59 -17.04 -4.04 1.87
CA LEU A 59 -17.42 -5.42 1.62
C LEU A 59 -17.58 -6.21 2.90
N LYS A 60 -16.64 -6.04 3.82
CA LYS A 60 -16.71 -6.76 5.08
C LYS A 60 -17.93 -6.35 5.89
N LEU A 61 -18.24 -5.07 5.87
CA LEU A 61 -19.36 -4.57 6.63
C LEU A 61 -20.66 -5.13 6.08
N ASP A 62 -20.80 -5.13 4.76
CA ASP A 62 -21.99 -5.69 4.13
C ASP A 62 -22.12 -7.17 4.46
N ASP A 63 -21.02 -7.90 4.39
CA ASP A 63 -21.03 -9.32 4.69
C ASP A 63 -21.41 -9.56 6.15
N LEU A 64 -20.87 -8.74 7.03
CA LEU A 64 -21.18 -8.87 8.45
C LEU A 64 -22.64 -8.62 8.73
N ILE A 65 -23.19 -7.59 8.12
CA ILE A 65 -24.60 -7.28 8.28
C ILE A 65 -25.45 -8.45 7.80
N ALA A 66 -25.10 -9.00 6.65
CA ALA A 66 -25.85 -10.14 6.12
C ALA A 66 -25.81 -11.32 7.06
N ARG A 67 -24.65 -11.58 7.66
CA ARG A 67 -24.52 -12.68 8.60
C ARG A 67 -25.33 -12.45 9.86
N LEU A 68 -25.32 -11.22 10.35
CA LEU A 68 -26.10 -10.91 11.54
C LEU A 68 -27.57 -11.08 11.28
N GLU A 69 -28.04 -10.63 10.12
CA GLU A 69 -29.45 -10.78 9.79
C GLU A 69 -29.83 -12.24 9.68
N ALA A 70 -28.95 -13.05 9.09
CA ALA A 70 -29.24 -14.46 8.94
C ALA A 70 -29.23 -15.18 10.27
N ALA A 71 -28.39 -14.74 11.20
CA ALA A 71 -28.25 -15.41 12.48
C ALA A 71 -29.23 -14.94 13.52
N GLU A 72 -29.83 -13.79 13.32
CA GLU A 72 -30.63 -13.19 14.36
C GLU A 72 -31.79 -14.07 14.84
N PRO A 73 -32.54 -14.71 13.94
CA PRO A 73 -33.65 -15.51 14.44
C PRO A 73 -33.22 -16.64 15.34
N ALA A 74 -32.02 -17.13 15.16
CA ALA A 74 -31.54 -18.26 15.93
C ALA A 74 -31.06 -17.88 17.32
N ARG A 75 -30.93 -16.60 17.56
CA ARG A 75 -30.34 -16.16 18.81
C ARG A 75 -31.30 -16.14 19.97
N ASN A 76 -32.55 -16.17 19.71
CA ASN A 76 -33.54 -16.08 20.79
C ASN A 76 -33.84 -17.42 21.42
#